data_3eba3302870663d5c7cf96971ece0795
#
_entry.id   3eba3302870663d5c7cf96971ece0795
#
_cell.length_a   1.000
_cell.length_b   1.000
_cell.length_c   1.000
_cell.angle_alpha   90.00
_cell.angle_beta   90.00
_cell.angle_gamma   90.00
#
_symmetry.space_group_name_H-M   'P 1'
#
loop_
_entity.id
_entity.type
_entity.pdbx_description
1 polymer ?
#
loop_
_entity_poly.entity_id
_entity_poly.type
_entity_poly.pdbx_seq_one_letter_code
_entity_poly.pdbx_strand_id
1 'polypeptide(L)'
;SCDAFLTLSASVLEDLEIFTKTTKKIFIPHPIYDTFGDKLDKSIAQKNLSLNPNDKHLLFFGFVRKYKGLDLMLHAISDERIKKLNVKLIVAGEFYDNIDFYLKLIDDLDIKSNVILKSDFIDESDVKNYFCASDMITQTYRTATQSGVTQIAYHFERPMLVTNVGGLAEIVPHNKVGYVTSQEPKEIADAIIDFYTNNKESDFAKNAAIEKSKFSWNSLIVGIESL
;
A
#
# COMPACT_ATOMS: atom_id res chain seq x y z
N SER A 1 -10.96 29.87 17.32
CA SER A 1 -9.51 30.04 17.11
C SER A 1 -8.85 28.70 17.35
N CYS A 2 -7.81 28.41 16.61
CA CYS A 2 -6.99 27.22 16.77
C CYS A 2 -5.61 27.69 17.25
N ASP A 3 -5.06 27.06 18.28
CA ASP A 3 -3.80 27.51 18.91
C ASP A 3 -2.58 26.99 18.16
N ALA A 4 -2.68 25.79 17.55
CA ALA A 4 -1.64 25.14 16.79
C ALA A 4 -2.22 24.22 15.72
N PHE A 5 -1.38 23.79 14.76
CA PHE A 5 -1.74 22.85 13.71
C PHE A 5 -0.77 21.67 13.68
N LEU A 6 -1.33 20.49 13.54
CA LEU A 6 -0.60 19.27 13.24
C LEU A 6 -1.05 18.72 11.90
N THR A 7 -0.11 18.37 11.03
CA THR A 7 -0.39 17.72 9.76
C THR A 7 0.27 16.33 9.73
N LEU A 8 -0.33 15.42 8.98
CA LEU A 8 0.12 14.03 8.89
C LEU A 8 0.89 13.74 7.58
N SER A 9 1.09 14.76 6.73
CA SER A 9 1.98 14.74 5.57
C SER A 9 2.64 16.10 5.39
N ALA A 10 3.84 16.11 4.80
CA ALA A 10 4.57 17.35 4.53
C ALA A 10 3.84 18.20 3.48
N SER A 11 3.28 17.57 2.45
CA SER A 11 2.48 18.27 1.43
C SER A 11 1.30 19.04 2.02
N VAL A 12 0.59 18.47 3.00
CA VAL A 12 -0.51 19.17 3.69
C VAL A 12 0.02 20.30 4.58
N LEU A 13 1.24 20.18 5.13
CA LEU A 13 1.87 21.28 5.85
C LEU A 13 2.18 22.46 4.92
N GLU A 14 2.67 22.20 3.71
CA GLU A 14 2.90 23.23 2.68
C GLU A 14 1.59 23.90 2.26
N ASP A 15 0.52 23.12 2.01
CA ASP A 15 -0.80 23.65 1.69
C ASP A 15 -1.35 24.57 2.83
N LEU A 16 -1.08 24.22 4.08
CA LEU A 16 -1.48 25.00 5.23
C LEU A 16 -0.85 26.41 5.26
N GLU A 17 0.34 26.59 4.66
CA GLU A 17 1.00 27.90 4.53
C GLU A 17 0.15 28.92 3.76
N ILE A 18 -0.73 28.44 2.87
CA ILE A 18 -1.63 29.28 2.08
C ILE A 18 -2.75 29.88 2.96
N PHE A 19 -3.18 29.11 4.00
CA PHE A 19 -4.33 29.46 4.82
C PHE A 19 -3.98 30.15 6.13
N THR A 20 -2.78 29.92 6.67
CA THR A 20 -2.37 30.49 7.95
C THR A 20 -0.88 30.79 8.00
N LYS A 21 -0.55 31.88 8.66
CA LYS A 21 0.84 32.29 8.90
C LYS A 21 1.33 31.99 10.33
N THR A 22 0.55 31.21 11.09
CA THR A 22 1.00 30.80 12.43
C THR A 22 2.30 30.00 12.33
N THR A 23 3.19 30.23 13.28
CA THR A 23 4.44 29.46 13.43
C THR A 23 4.26 28.18 14.22
N LYS A 24 3.14 28.06 14.94
CA LYS A 24 2.78 26.86 15.70
C LYS A 24 2.15 25.81 14.80
N LYS A 25 2.98 25.14 14.02
CA LYS A 25 2.57 24.06 13.13
C LYS A 25 3.69 23.05 12.99
N ILE A 26 3.33 21.78 12.95
CA ILE A 26 4.26 20.66 12.86
C ILE A 26 3.72 19.59 11.93
N PHE A 27 4.63 18.97 11.19
CA PHE A 27 4.37 17.70 10.50
C PHE A 27 4.85 16.54 11.37
N ILE A 28 3.97 15.57 11.61
CA ILE A 28 4.30 14.28 12.23
C ILE A 28 3.63 13.20 11.39
N PRO A 29 4.37 12.22 10.87
CA PRO A 29 3.79 11.12 10.11
C PRO A 29 2.71 10.40 10.90
N HIS A 30 1.68 9.93 10.21
CA HIS A 30 0.62 9.12 10.83
C HIS A 30 1.24 7.89 11.52
N PRO A 31 0.91 7.59 12.79
CA PRO A 31 1.37 6.39 13.46
C PRO A 31 0.92 5.10 12.78
N ILE A 32 1.64 4.01 13.02
CA ILE A 32 1.23 2.69 12.54
C ILE A 32 -0.10 2.26 13.15
N TYR A 33 -0.85 1.44 12.41
CA TYR A 33 -2.00 0.73 12.93
C TYR A 33 -1.55 -0.62 13.46
N ASP A 34 -1.46 -0.77 14.77
CA ASP A 34 -1.02 -1.97 15.49
C ASP A 34 -2.18 -2.79 16.07
N THR A 35 -3.42 -2.43 15.73
CA THR A 35 -4.64 -3.09 16.20
C THR A 35 -4.97 -4.39 15.49
N PHE A 36 -4.34 -4.67 14.34
CA PHE A 36 -4.64 -5.84 13.48
C PHE A 36 -3.98 -7.15 13.94
N GLY A 37 -3.41 -7.17 15.16
CA GLY A 37 -2.76 -8.33 15.77
C GLY A 37 -1.32 -8.56 15.29
N ASP A 38 -0.75 -9.67 15.75
CA ASP A 38 0.65 -10.00 15.48
C ASP A 38 0.88 -10.50 14.05
N LYS A 39 2.10 -10.28 13.57
CA LYS A 39 2.58 -10.79 12.29
C LYS A 39 2.54 -12.32 12.27
N LEU A 40 1.98 -12.88 11.20
CA LEU A 40 1.94 -14.31 10.94
C LEU A 40 3.07 -14.74 10.02
N ASP A 41 3.45 -16.02 10.13
CA ASP A 41 4.25 -16.65 9.09
C ASP A 41 3.49 -16.64 7.75
N LYS A 42 4.21 -16.32 6.66
CA LYS A 42 3.64 -16.21 5.31
C LYS A 42 2.90 -17.50 4.89
N SER A 43 3.49 -18.66 5.18
CA SER A 43 2.90 -19.96 4.85
C SER A 43 1.58 -20.20 5.59
N ILE A 44 1.47 -19.78 6.86
CA ILE A 44 0.24 -19.86 7.65
C ILE A 44 -0.81 -18.94 7.06
N ALA A 45 -0.45 -17.69 6.77
CA ALA A 45 -1.36 -16.72 6.19
C ALA A 45 -1.88 -17.16 4.80
N GLN A 46 -1.00 -17.69 3.95
CA GLN A 46 -1.37 -18.24 2.65
C GLN A 46 -2.34 -19.43 2.78
N LYS A 47 -2.09 -20.33 3.73
CA LYS A 47 -3.00 -21.46 4.02
C LYS A 47 -4.37 -20.98 4.47
N ASN A 48 -4.44 -19.98 5.36
CA ASN A 48 -5.70 -19.41 5.85
C ASN A 48 -6.55 -18.83 4.70
N LEU A 49 -5.90 -18.23 3.71
CA LEU A 49 -6.56 -17.68 2.52
C LEU A 49 -6.72 -18.68 1.37
N SER A 50 -6.31 -19.95 1.56
CA SER A 50 -6.32 -21.00 0.52
C SER A 50 -5.55 -20.60 -0.75
N LEU A 51 -4.43 -19.89 -0.59
CA LEU A 51 -3.56 -19.47 -1.68
C LEU A 51 -2.55 -20.56 -2.02
N ASN A 52 -2.16 -20.64 -3.30
CA ASN A 52 -1.09 -21.53 -3.73
C ASN A 52 0.27 -20.96 -3.28
N PRO A 53 1.05 -21.66 -2.44
CA PRO A 53 2.33 -21.18 -1.92
C PRO A 53 3.43 -21.02 -2.99
N ASN A 54 3.24 -21.62 -4.17
CA ASN A 54 4.18 -21.49 -5.29
C ASN A 54 3.95 -20.24 -6.14
N ASP A 55 2.81 -19.56 -5.94
CA ASP A 55 2.50 -18.30 -6.62
C ASP A 55 3.11 -17.11 -5.85
N LYS A 56 3.36 -16.05 -6.58
CA LYS A 56 3.78 -14.75 -6.04
C LYS A 56 2.57 -13.88 -5.83
N HIS A 57 2.43 -13.25 -4.67
CA HIS A 57 1.22 -12.55 -4.29
C HIS A 57 1.46 -11.06 -4.06
N LEU A 58 0.81 -10.22 -4.85
CA LEU A 58 0.66 -8.80 -4.61
C LEU A 58 -0.68 -8.52 -3.96
N LEU A 59 -0.79 -7.51 -3.10
CA LEU A 59 -2.02 -7.13 -2.44
C LEU A 59 -2.42 -5.71 -2.79
N PHE A 60 -3.64 -5.54 -3.31
CA PHE A 60 -4.37 -4.29 -3.37
C PHE A 60 -5.49 -4.35 -2.32
N PHE A 61 -5.45 -3.47 -1.31
CA PHE A 61 -6.28 -3.60 -0.11
C PHE A 61 -7.18 -2.40 0.17
N GLY A 62 -8.35 -2.69 0.77
CA GLY A 62 -9.33 -1.73 1.28
C GLY A 62 -10.36 -1.34 0.23
N PHE A 63 -11.28 -0.43 0.59
CA PHE A 63 -12.38 -0.01 -0.29
C PHE A 63 -11.90 0.35 -1.69
N VAL A 64 -12.44 -0.32 -2.70
CA VAL A 64 -12.09 -0.04 -4.10
C VAL A 64 -12.87 1.21 -4.54
N ARG A 65 -12.12 2.27 -4.85
CA ARG A 65 -12.60 3.56 -5.36
C ARG A 65 -11.73 4.01 -6.52
N LYS A 66 -12.29 4.71 -7.47
CA LYS A 66 -11.61 5.15 -8.71
C LYS A 66 -10.26 5.83 -8.45
N TYR A 67 -10.16 6.67 -7.40
CA TYR A 67 -8.92 7.36 -7.09
C TYR A 67 -7.79 6.42 -6.63
N LYS A 68 -8.12 5.20 -6.18
CA LYS A 68 -7.11 4.20 -5.78
C LYS A 68 -6.44 3.49 -6.96
N GLY A 69 -6.94 3.68 -8.20
CA GLY A 69 -6.27 3.27 -9.42
C GLY A 69 -6.11 1.76 -9.57
N LEU A 70 -7.11 0.96 -9.15
CA LEU A 70 -7.09 -0.49 -9.40
C LEU A 70 -6.93 -0.80 -10.89
N ASP A 71 -7.54 0.00 -11.77
CA ASP A 71 -7.39 -0.12 -13.21
C ASP A 71 -5.94 0.00 -13.68
N LEU A 72 -5.15 0.92 -13.10
CA LEU A 72 -3.71 1.03 -13.40
C LEU A 72 -2.97 -0.25 -13.02
N MET A 73 -3.31 -0.82 -11.86
CA MET A 73 -2.72 -2.07 -11.39
C MET A 73 -3.09 -3.25 -12.29
N LEU A 74 -4.36 -3.35 -12.75
CA LEU A 74 -4.82 -4.39 -13.67
C LEU A 74 -4.09 -4.30 -15.01
N HIS A 75 -3.91 -3.09 -15.55
CA HIS A 75 -3.11 -2.89 -16.75
C HIS A 75 -1.64 -3.30 -16.54
N ALA A 76 -1.05 -2.99 -15.38
CA ALA A 76 0.32 -3.42 -15.08
C ALA A 76 0.44 -4.96 -15.00
N ILE A 77 -0.52 -5.64 -14.36
CA ILE A 77 -0.56 -7.11 -14.26
C ILE A 77 -0.73 -7.79 -15.63
N SER A 78 -1.30 -7.09 -16.61
CA SER A 78 -1.46 -7.65 -17.97
C SER A 78 -0.17 -7.72 -18.78
N ASP A 79 0.94 -7.16 -18.27
CA ASP A 79 2.25 -7.28 -18.92
C ASP A 79 2.67 -8.76 -19.00
N GLU A 80 3.01 -9.21 -20.22
CA GLU A 80 3.38 -10.59 -20.49
C GLU A 80 4.59 -11.07 -19.68
N ARG A 81 5.48 -10.17 -19.27
CA ARG A 81 6.61 -10.49 -18.40
C ARG A 81 6.15 -10.87 -16.99
N ILE A 82 5.09 -10.19 -16.47
CA ILE A 82 4.48 -10.48 -15.17
C ILE A 82 3.72 -11.80 -15.21
N LYS A 83 2.96 -12.07 -16.28
CA LYS A 83 2.24 -13.33 -16.45
C LYS A 83 3.21 -14.54 -16.37
N LYS A 84 4.39 -14.43 -16.98
CA LYS A 84 5.44 -15.48 -16.93
C LYS A 84 6.05 -15.70 -15.55
N LEU A 85 5.91 -14.76 -14.63
CA LEU A 85 6.45 -14.84 -13.27
C LEU A 85 5.49 -15.50 -12.27
N ASN A 86 4.31 -15.97 -12.68
CA ASN A 86 3.24 -16.51 -11.81
C ASN A 86 2.82 -15.54 -10.71
N VAL A 87 2.74 -14.25 -11.04
CA VAL A 87 2.26 -13.23 -10.11
C VAL A 87 0.74 -13.23 -10.08
N LYS A 88 0.17 -13.22 -8.88
CA LYS A 88 -1.25 -13.08 -8.60
C LYS A 88 -1.49 -11.77 -7.85
N LEU A 89 -2.47 -11.01 -8.30
CA LEU A 89 -2.96 -9.83 -7.60
C LEU A 89 -4.16 -10.22 -6.75
N ILE A 90 -4.02 -10.11 -5.44
CA ILE A 90 -5.15 -10.19 -4.51
C ILE A 90 -5.76 -8.80 -4.42
N VAL A 91 -7.03 -8.66 -4.80
CA VAL A 91 -7.84 -7.46 -4.60
C VAL A 91 -8.79 -7.75 -3.45
N ALA A 92 -8.56 -7.14 -2.29
CA ALA A 92 -9.30 -7.43 -1.07
C ALA A 92 -9.98 -6.18 -0.50
N GLY A 93 -11.31 -6.18 -0.48
CA GLY A 93 -12.17 -5.12 0.06
C GLY A 93 -13.36 -4.80 -0.81
N GLU A 94 -14.33 -4.14 -0.20
CA GLU A 94 -15.59 -3.77 -0.85
C GLU A 94 -15.40 -2.79 -2.01
N PHE A 95 -16.20 -2.98 -3.06
CA PHE A 95 -16.26 -2.07 -4.20
C PHE A 95 -17.30 -0.98 -3.95
N TYR A 96 -16.85 0.26 -3.87
CA TYR A 96 -17.71 1.46 -3.82
C TYR A 96 -17.96 2.07 -5.19
N ASP A 97 -17.21 1.62 -6.20
CA ASP A 97 -17.44 1.91 -7.61
C ASP A 97 -18.11 0.69 -8.28
N ASN A 98 -18.51 0.85 -9.55
CA ASN A 98 -19.11 -0.24 -10.30
C ASN A 98 -18.10 -1.38 -10.51
N ILE A 99 -18.31 -2.51 -9.86
CA ILE A 99 -17.47 -3.71 -9.97
C ILE A 99 -17.45 -4.27 -11.40
N ASP A 100 -18.56 -4.16 -12.16
CA ASP A 100 -18.66 -4.70 -13.52
C ASP A 100 -17.62 -4.06 -14.45
N PHE A 101 -17.27 -2.79 -14.21
CA PHE A 101 -16.18 -2.14 -14.94
C PHE A 101 -14.85 -2.90 -14.77
N TYR A 102 -14.52 -3.29 -13.55
CA TYR A 102 -13.27 -4.01 -13.27
C TYR A 102 -13.33 -5.47 -13.74
N LEU A 103 -14.47 -6.14 -13.59
CA LEU A 103 -14.66 -7.50 -14.13
C LEU A 103 -14.48 -7.52 -15.64
N LYS A 104 -15.10 -6.58 -16.34
CA LYS A 104 -14.93 -6.44 -17.78
C LYS A 104 -13.47 -6.16 -18.15
N LEU A 105 -12.80 -5.27 -17.43
CA LEU A 105 -11.39 -4.95 -17.67
C LEU A 105 -10.48 -6.18 -17.48
N ILE A 106 -10.74 -7.00 -16.47
CA ILE A 106 -10.01 -8.26 -16.22
C ILE A 106 -10.20 -9.23 -17.39
N ASP A 107 -11.42 -9.34 -17.94
CA ASP A 107 -11.70 -10.18 -19.09
C ASP A 107 -11.06 -9.61 -20.38
N ASP A 108 -11.18 -8.30 -20.63
CA ASP A 108 -10.61 -7.62 -21.81
C ASP A 108 -9.06 -7.72 -21.84
N LEU A 109 -8.40 -7.73 -20.67
CA LEU A 109 -6.95 -7.87 -20.53
C LEU A 109 -6.45 -9.32 -20.46
N ASP A 110 -7.36 -10.30 -20.47
CA ASP A 110 -7.05 -11.73 -20.32
C ASP A 110 -6.14 -12.03 -19.11
N ILE A 111 -6.55 -11.52 -17.93
CA ILE A 111 -5.81 -11.68 -16.67
C ILE A 111 -6.63 -12.35 -15.57
N LYS A 112 -7.73 -13.00 -15.89
CA LYS A 112 -8.60 -13.66 -14.91
C LYS A 112 -7.85 -14.67 -14.04
N SER A 113 -6.91 -15.39 -14.63
CA SER A 113 -6.05 -16.32 -13.90
C SER A 113 -5.02 -15.65 -12.99
N ASN A 114 -4.76 -14.35 -13.16
CA ASN A 114 -3.78 -13.58 -12.40
C ASN A 114 -4.43 -12.73 -11.28
N VAL A 115 -5.76 -12.68 -11.19
CA VAL A 115 -6.47 -11.84 -10.23
C VAL A 115 -7.31 -12.70 -9.29
N ILE A 116 -7.15 -12.49 -7.98
CA ILE A 116 -7.93 -13.13 -6.92
C ILE A 116 -8.79 -12.04 -6.30
N LEU A 117 -10.10 -12.05 -6.59
CA LEU A 117 -11.04 -11.07 -6.05
C LEU A 117 -11.61 -11.55 -4.71
N LYS A 118 -11.55 -10.69 -3.70
CA LYS A 118 -12.19 -10.80 -2.39
C LYS A 118 -12.98 -9.51 -2.16
N SER A 119 -14.17 -9.45 -2.77
CA SER A 119 -14.99 -8.22 -2.88
C SER A 119 -15.87 -7.93 -1.67
N ASP A 120 -15.83 -8.79 -0.65
CA ASP A 120 -16.57 -8.59 0.59
C ASP A 120 -15.79 -7.71 1.56
N PHE A 121 -16.47 -7.22 2.59
CA PHE A 121 -15.82 -6.55 3.72
C PHE A 121 -14.81 -7.52 4.39
N ILE A 122 -13.62 -7.03 4.65
CA ILE A 122 -12.58 -7.80 5.35
C ILE A 122 -12.62 -7.46 6.83
N ASP A 123 -12.95 -8.44 7.65
CA ASP A 123 -12.95 -8.27 9.10
C ASP A 123 -11.56 -7.91 9.62
N GLU A 124 -11.50 -7.10 10.67
CA GLU A 124 -10.25 -6.63 11.27
C GLU A 124 -9.33 -7.80 11.66
N SER A 125 -9.88 -8.89 12.17
CA SER A 125 -9.16 -10.11 12.54
C SER A 125 -8.49 -10.82 11.36
N ASP A 126 -9.00 -10.62 10.13
CA ASP A 126 -8.50 -11.26 8.91
C ASP A 126 -7.47 -10.41 8.15
N VAL A 127 -7.39 -9.11 8.43
CA VAL A 127 -6.44 -8.19 7.76
C VAL A 127 -5.01 -8.75 7.78
N LYS A 128 -4.56 -9.28 8.91
CA LYS A 128 -3.23 -9.89 9.06
C LYS A 128 -2.97 -11.01 8.06
N ASN A 129 -3.99 -11.81 7.70
CA ASN A 129 -3.84 -12.89 6.75
C ASN A 129 -3.47 -12.34 5.36
N TYR A 130 -4.15 -11.29 4.88
CA TYR A 130 -3.90 -10.68 3.58
C TYR A 130 -2.50 -10.05 3.50
N PHE A 131 -2.14 -9.25 4.50
CA PHE A 131 -0.84 -8.58 4.51
C PHE A 131 0.30 -9.59 4.67
N CYS A 132 0.19 -10.56 5.58
CA CYS A 132 1.25 -11.54 5.80
C CYS A 132 1.39 -12.57 4.67
N ALA A 133 0.32 -12.88 3.92
CA ALA A 133 0.38 -13.78 2.77
C ALA A 133 1.05 -13.16 1.54
N SER A 134 1.11 -11.83 1.47
CA SER A 134 1.54 -11.11 0.27
C SER A 134 3.02 -10.73 0.31
N ASP A 135 3.66 -10.66 -0.86
CA ASP A 135 5.06 -10.29 -1.02
C ASP A 135 5.24 -8.77 -0.99
N MET A 136 4.30 -8.04 -1.57
CA MET A 136 4.32 -6.59 -1.67
C MET A 136 2.90 -6.02 -1.68
N ILE A 137 2.71 -4.90 -0.98
CA ILE A 137 1.45 -4.16 -0.94
C ILE A 137 1.47 -3.09 -2.02
N THR A 138 0.40 -2.99 -2.80
CA THR A 138 0.32 -2.08 -3.95
C THR A 138 -0.73 -0.99 -3.73
N GLN A 139 -0.34 0.25 -3.98
CA GLN A 139 -1.18 1.45 -3.83
C GLN A 139 -0.98 2.37 -5.04
N THR A 140 -1.60 2.00 -6.15
CA THR A 140 -1.50 2.70 -7.44
C THR A 140 -2.43 3.92 -7.52
N TYR A 141 -2.47 4.72 -6.44
CA TYR A 141 -3.44 5.80 -6.29
C TYR A 141 -3.22 6.92 -7.32
N ARG A 142 -4.32 7.53 -7.74
CA ARG A 142 -4.30 8.71 -8.64
C ARG A 142 -4.12 10.00 -7.87
N THR A 143 -4.61 10.01 -6.64
CA THR A 143 -4.47 11.13 -5.71
C THR A 143 -4.59 10.61 -4.28
N ALA A 144 -3.80 11.15 -3.38
CA ALA A 144 -3.88 10.86 -1.95
C ALA A 144 -3.10 11.90 -1.15
N THR A 145 -3.58 12.26 0.04
CA THR A 145 -2.78 12.98 1.04
C THR A 145 -1.97 12.01 1.88
N GLN A 146 -2.56 10.86 2.21
CA GLN A 146 -1.94 9.75 2.94
C GLN A 146 -2.78 8.48 2.78
N SER A 147 -2.29 7.34 3.28
CA SER A 147 -3.03 6.08 3.25
C SER A 147 -2.81 5.26 4.52
N GLY A 148 -3.92 4.84 5.15
CA GLY A 148 -3.87 3.88 6.26
C GLY A 148 -3.30 2.52 5.86
N VAL A 149 -3.45 2.12 4.60
CA VAL A 149 -2.88 0.86 4.06
C VAL A 149 -1.35 0.86 4.17
N THR A 150 -0.69 2.01 3.99
CA THR A 150 0.76 2.14 4.18
C THR A 150 1.16 1.85 5.63
N GLN A 151 0.38 2.34 6.60
CA GLN A 151 0.67 2.13 8.02
C GLN A 151 0.45 0.67 8.44
N ILE A 152 -0.55 -0.01 7.86
CA ILE A 152 -0.75 -1.44 8.04
C ILE A 152 0.41 -2.23 7.41
N ALA A 153 0.88 -1.82 6.22
CA ALA A 153 2.03 -2.45 5.58
C ALA A 153 3.30 -2.34 6.42
N TYR A 154 3.55 -1.19 7.05
CA TYR A 154 4.65 -1.02 8.01
C TYR A 154 4.45 -1.87 9.26
N HIS A 155 3.22 -1.98 9.79
CA HIS A 155 2.96 -2.85 10.95
C HIS A 155 3.40 -4.28 10.68
N PHE A 156 3.04 -4.83 9.51
CA PHE A 156 3.40 -6.18 9.09
C PHE A 156 4.75 -6.27 8.36
N GLU A 157 5.51 -5.17 8.29
CA GLU A 157 6.86 -5.12 7.69
C GLU A 157 6.87 -5.61 6.24
N ARG A 158 5.90 -5.14 5.44
CA ARG A 158 5.77 -5.54 4.04
C ARG A 158 6.35 -4.49 3.09
N PRO A 159 7.04 -4.95 2.04
CA PRO A 159 7.42 -4.09 0.93
C PRO A 159 6.20 -3.39 0.32
N MET A 160 6.40 -2.21 -0.26
CA MET A 160 5.31 -1.44 -0.84
C MET A 160 5.65 -0.96 -2.25
N LEU A 161 4.64 -0.93 -3.14
CA LEU A 161 4.68 -0.20 -4.39
C LEU A 161 3.61 0.88 -4.33
N VAL A 162 4.03 2.13 -4.46
CA VAL A 162 3.13 3.28 -4.43
C VAL A 162 3.35 4.17 -5.64
N THR A 163 2.31 4.87 -6.07
CA THR A 163 2.45 5.94 -7.06
C THR A 163 2.95 7.23 -6.39
N ASN A 164 3.64 8.06 -7.15
CA ASN A 164 4.18 9.35 -6.70
C ASN A 164 3.04 10.39 -6.60
N VAL A 165 2.21 10.26 -5.57
CA VAL A 165 1.08 11.16 -5.30
C VAL A 165 1.03 11.53 -3.83
N GLY A 166 0.95 12.83 -3.55
CA GLY A 166 0.82 13.39 -2.19
C GLY A 166 1.79 12.75 -1.21
N GLY A 167 1.32 12.47 0.01
CA GLY A 167 2.15 11.91 1.08
C GLY A 167 2.57 10.45 0.93
N LEU A 168 2.12 9.70 -0.10
CA LEU A 168 2.52 8.30 -0.27
C LEU A 168 4.01 8.15 -0.58
N ALA A 169 4.53 8.98 -1.48
CA ALA A 169 5.94 8.97 -1.84
C ALA A 169 6.86 9.42 -0.70
N GLU A 170 6.34 10.24 0.22
CA GLU A 170 7.10 10.75 1.37
C GLU A 170 7.45 9.65 2.38
N ILE A 171 6.55 8.66 2.53
CA ILE A 171 6.65 7.63 3.56
C ILE A 171 7.12 6.27 3.05
N VAL A 172 7.32 6.11 1.73
CA VAL A 172 7.89 4.90 1.12
C VAL A 172 9.22 5.22 0.46
N PRO A 173 10.36 5.09 1.17
CA PRO A 173 11.69 5.31 0.58
C PRO A 173 11.93 4.41 -0.63
N HIS A 174 12.03 5.03 -1.83
CA HIS A 174 12.21 4.34 -3.10
C HIS A 174 13.48 3.49 -3.10
N ASN A 175 13.40 2.27 -3.65
CA ASN A 175 14.49 1.27 -3.68
C ASN A 175 15.04 0.86 -2.30
N LYS A 176 14.35 1.22 -1.21
CA LYS A 176 14.74 0.85 0.14
C LYS A 176 13.66 0.00 0.83
N VAL A 177 12.43 0.50 0.87
CA VAL A 177 11.27 -0.20 1.44
C VAL A 177 10.36 -0.74 0.33
N GLY A 178 10.49 -0.22 -0.86
CA GLY A 178 9.67 -0.54 -2.00
C GLY A 178 9.92 0.38 -3.17
N TYR A 179 8.90 0.60 -3.98
CA TYR A 179 8.99 1.44 -5.18
C TYR A 179 8.01 2.61 -5.13
N VAL A 180 8.48 3.75 -5.61
CA VAL A 180 7.65 4.91 -5.96
C VAL A 180 7.69 5.02 -7.48
N THR A 181 6.54 4.92 -8.15
CA THR A 181 6.39 4.97 -9.61
C THR A 181 5.52 6.13 -10.04
N SER A 182 5.54 6.47 -11.31
CA SER A 182 4.45 7.27 -11.89
C SER A 182 3.15 6.46 -11.94
N GLN A 183 2.07 7.07 -12.46
CA GLN A 183 0.79 6.40 -12.69
C GLN A 183 0.75 5.59 -14.00
N GLU A 184 1.89 5.45 -14.68
CA GLU A 184 1.98 4.70 -15.92
C GLU A 184 2.04 3.19 -15.64
N PRO A 185 1.10 2.37 -16.17
CA PRO A 185 1.08 0.93 -15.95
C PRO A 185 2.39 0.23 -16.29
N LYS A 186 3.11 0.74 -17.29
CA LYS A 186 4.42 0.18 -17.68
C LYS A 186 5.46 0.34 -16.57
N GLU A 187 5.55 1.49 -15.92
CA GLU A 187 6.50 1.71 -14.82
C GLU A 187 6.14 0.87 -13.58
N ILE A 188 4.84 0.72 -13.31
CA ILE A 188 4.33 -0.17 -12.26
C ILE A 188 4.77 -1.61 -12.56
N ALA A 189 4.58 -2.06 -13.81
CA ALA A 189 5.00 -3.39 -14.24
C ALA A 189 6.52 -3.58 -14.13
N ASP A 190 7.32 -2.62 -14.59
CA ASP A 190 8.78 -2.68 -14.51
C ASP A 190 9.27 -2.80 -13.05
N ALA A 191 8.65 -2.08 -12.11
CA ALA A 191 8.96 -2.18 -10.68
C ALA A 191 8.61 -3.57 -10.10
N ILE A 192 7.47 -4.16 -10.49
CA ILE A 192 7.08 -5.51 -10.06
C ILE A 192 8.06 -6.55 -10.60
N ILE A 193 8.48 -6.41 -11.86
CA ILE A 193 9.44 -7.31 -12.48
C ILE A 193 10.79 -7.23 -11.77
N ASP A 194 11.30 -6.02 -11.54
CA ASP A 194 12.55 -5.80 -10.79
C ASP A 194 12.48 -6.43 -9.40
N PHE A 195 11.37 -6.25 -8.68
CA PHE A 195 11.16 -6.82 -7.35
C PHE A 195 11.38 -8.34 -7.32
N TYR A 196 10.76 -9.05 -8.26
CA TYR A 196 10.83 -10.50 -8.29
C TYR A 196 12.09 -11.05 -8.93
N THR A 197 12.61 -10.43 -10.00
CA THR A 197 13.80 -10.91 -10.69
C THR A 197 15.07 -10.67 -9.87
N ASN A 198 15.10 -9.63 -9.06
CA ASN A 198 16.21 -9.27 -8.18
C ASN A 198 16.01 -9.69 -6.72
N ASN A 199 14.98 -10.50 -6.41
CA ASN A 199 14.70 -11.06 -5.08
C ASN A 199 14.68 -10.01 -3.96
N LYS A 200 14.02 -8.86 -4.18
CA LYS A 200 14.03 -7.70 -3.26
C LYS A 200 13.19 -7.88 -2.00
N GLU A 201 12.32 -8.90 -1.90
CA GLU A 201 11.36 -9.06 -0.80
C GLU A 201 12.04 -8.98 0.58
N SER A 202 13.08 -9.80 0.79
CA SER A 202 13.75 -9.88 2.10
C SER A 202 14.40 -8.56 2.51
N ASP A 203 15.08 -7.90 1.58
CA ASP A 203 15.81 -6.67 1.89
C ASP A 203 14.83 -5.51 2.13
N PHE A 204 13.79 -5.38 1.33
CA PHE A 204 12.78 -4.36 1.54
C PHE A 204 11.98 -4.59 2.82
N ALA A 205 11.66 -5.85 3.17
CA ALA A 205 10.98 -6.18 4.43
C ALA A 205 11.85 -5.82 5.66
N LYS A 206 13.15 -6.13 5.63
CA LYS A 206 14.10 -5.70 6.69
C LYS A 206 14.14 -4.18 6.84
N ASN A 207 14.20 -3.48 5.71
CA ASN A 207 14.21 -2.03 5.72
C ASN A 207 12.86 -1.46 6.21
N ALA A 208 11.72 -2.08 5.86
CA ALA A 208 10.41 -1.69 6.38
C ALA A 208 10.36 -1.82 7.91
N ALA A 209 10.93 -2.90 8.47
CA ALA A 209 11.04 -3.08 9.93
C ALA A 209 11.87 -1.97 10.61
N ILE A 210 12.92 -1.49 9.96
CA ILE A 210 13.75 -0.39 10.47
C ILE A 210 13.00 0.95 10.37
N GLU A 211 12.42 1.25 9.20
CA GLU A 211 11.71 2.51 8.95
C GLU A 211 10.45 2.65 9.82
N LYS A 212 9.79 1.52 10.16
CA LYS A 212 8.61 1.43 11.03
C LYS A 212 8.76 2.22 12.34
N SER A 213 9.97 2.27 12.91
CA SER A 213 10.22 2.98 14.16
C SER A 213 9.92 4.49 14.11
N LYS A 214 9.95 5.09 12.92
CA LYS A 214 9.62 6.51 12.70
C LYS A 214 8.13 6.81 12.88
N PHE A 215 7.28 5.81 12.79
CA PHE A 215 5.82 5.91 12.82
C PHE A 215 5.25 5.44 14.17
N SER A 216 5.96 5.69 15.28
CA SER A 216 5.49 5.29 16.59
C SER A 216 4.46 6.28 17.16
N TRP A 217 3.51 5.76 17.94
CA TRP A 217 2.58 6.60 18.71
C TRP A 217 3.29 7.55 19.66
N ASN A 218 4.42 7.11 20.23
CA ASN A 218 5.24 7.97 21.10
C ASN A 218 5.79 9.20 20.34
N SER A 219 6.22 9.02 19.09
CA SER A 219 6.68 10.15 18.27
C SER A 219 5.56 11.17 18.02
N LEU A 220 4.33 10.72 17.82
CA LEU A 220 3.16 11.61 17.69
C LEU A 220 2.90 12.38 18.99
N ILE A 221 2.90 11.69 20.14
CA ILE A 221 2.65 12.31 21.47
C ILE A 221 3.69 13.38 21.76
N VAL A 222 4.98 13.04 21.66
CA VAL A 222 6.08 13.99 21.89
C VAL A 222 5.98 15.20 20.96
N GLY A 223 5.61 15.00 19.70
CA GLY A 223 5.41 16.09 18.76
C GLY A 223 4.23 17.00 19.13
N ILE A 224 3.11 16.44 19.59
CA ILE A 224 1.96 17.24 20.07
C ILE A 224 2.35 18.06 21.31
N GLU A 225 3.08 17.47 22.24
CA GLU A 225 3.53 18.14 23.47
C GLU A 225 4.52 19.28 23.19
N SER A 226 5.15 19.30 22.00
CA SER A 226 6.08 20.36 21.58
C SER A 226 5.40 21.61 20.99
N LEU A 227 4.08 21.55 20.68
CA LEU A 227 3.27 22.67 20.15
C LEU A 227 2.78 23.63 21.25
#